data_1db40b5c8521db4aec0b1f7271d1ba8e
#
_entry.id   1db40b5c8521db4aec0b1f7271d1ba8e
#
_cell.length_a   1.000
_cell.length_b   1.000
_cell.length_c   1.000
_cell.angle_alpha   90.00
_cell.angle_beta   90.00
_cell.angle_gamma   90.00
#
_symmetry.space_group_name_H-M   'P 1'
#
loop_
_entity.id
_entity.type
_entity.pdbx_description
1 polymer ?
#
loop_
_entity_poly.entity_id
_entity_poly.type
_entity_poly.pdbx_seq_one_letter_code
_entity_poly.pdbx_strand_id
1 'polypeptide(L)'
;GFIDSNVILFVAMFIVGGALFETGMANKIGGVVTHFAKTERQLIIAIMIIVGLMSGVLSNTGTAAVLIPVVIGIAAKSGYSRSRLLMPLVFAAAMGGNLSLIGAPGNLIAQSVMEEMDMGFGFFEYAKVGLPILVCGIIYFAFFGYKLLPNKTGGTDSSYDCLLYTSPSP
;
A
#
# COMPACT_ATOMS: atom_id res chain seq x y z
N GLY A 1 22.59 8.42 14.21
CA GLY A 1 22.05 9.62 14.86
C GLY A 1 20.93 10.26 14.06
N PHE A 2 20.30 11.31 14.56
CA PHE A 2 19.18 12.00 13.90
C PHE A 2 19.55 12.68 12.56
N ILE A 3 20.83 12.78 12.25
CA ILE A 3 21.37 13.36 11.00
C ILE A 3 21.88 12.25 10.06
N ASP A 4 21.30 11.08 10.14
CA ASP A 4 21.58 9.99 9.20
C ASP A 4 20.87 10.29 7.85
N SER A 5 21.57 10.05 6.75
CA SER A 5 21.04 10.25 5.39
C SER A 5 19.72 9.49 5.19
N ASN A 6 19.59 8.30 5.79
CA ASN A 6 18.39 7.48 5.72
C ASN A 6 17.20 8.15 6.43
N VAL A 7 17.42 8.80 7.58
CA VAL A 7 16.36 9.50 8.31
C VAL A 7 15.82 10.69 7.51
N ILE A 8 16.72 11.45 6.89
CA ILE A 8 16.35 12.59 6.03
C ILE A 8 15.55 12.09 4.83
N LEU A 9 15.95 10.99 4.23
CA LEU A 9 15.25 10.37 3.12
C LEU A 9 13.83 9.90 3.51
N PHE A 10 13.66 9.32 4.70
CA PHE A 10 12.34 8.95 5.22
C PHE A 10 11.43 10.16 5.39
N VAL A 11 11.92 11.23 6.01
CA VAL A 11 11.15 12.46 6.18
C VAL A 11 10.73 13.04 4.83
N ALA A 12 11.66 13.10 3.87
CA ALA A 12 11.37 13.58 2.52
C ALA A 12 10.29 12.73 1.83
N MET A 13 10.33 11.40 1.98
CA MET A 13 9.33 10.50 1.41
C MET A 13 7.95 10.68 2.03
N PHE A 14 7.85 10.92 3.35
CA PHE A 14 6.58 11.23 3.99
C PHE A 14 5.99 12.55 3.50
N ILE A 15 6.82 13.55 3.27
CA ILE A 15 6.39 14.84 2.72
C ILE A 15 5.85 14.67 1.29
N VAL A 16 6.58 13.94 0.44
CA VAL A 16 6.15 13.67 -0.94
C VAL A 16 4.87 12.84 -0.97
N GLY A 17 4.76 11.81 -0.12
CA GLY A 17 3.55 11.00 0.01
C GLY A 17 2.35 11.81 0.48
N GLY A 18 2.55 12.71 1.45
CA GLY A 18 1.53 13.65 1.92
C GLY A 18 1.05 14.60 0.81
N ALA A 19 1.99 15.18 0.05
CA ALA A 19 1.67 16.05 -1.08
C ALA A 19 0.86 15.32 -2.17
N LEU A 20 1.17 14.06 -2.44
CA LEU A 20 0.42 13.21 -3.37
C LEU A 20 -1.03 12.99 -2.91
N PHE A 21 -1.24 12.91 -1.60
CA PHE A 21 -2.57 12.81 -1.01
C PHE A 21 -3.36 14.12 -1.15
N GLU A 22 -2.76 15.25 -0.78
CA GLU A 22 -3.36 16.58 -0.86
C GLU A 22 -3.76 16.97 -2.29
N THR A 23 -3.01 16.52 -3.30
CA THR A 23 -3.31 16.78 -4.72
C THR A 23 -4.55 16.02 -5.22
N GLY A 24 -5.19 15.19 -4.40
CA GLY A 24 -6.38 14.41 -4.78
C GLY A 24 -6.11 13.30 -5.79
N MET A 25 -4.85 12.95 -6.03
CA MET A 25 -4.48 11.84 -6.91
C MET A 25 -5.05 10.50 -6.43
N ALA A 26 -5.14 10.29 -5.12
CA ALA A 26 -5.75 9.10 -4.53
C ALA A 26 -7.20 8.92 -4.98
N ASN A 27 -7.98 10.00 -5.05
CA ASN A 27 -9.37 9.96 -5.52
C ASN A 27 -9.47 9.68 -7.02
N LYS A 28 -8.55 10.22 -7.83
CA LYS A 28 -8.47 9.91 -9.27
C LYS A 28 -8.13 8.45 -9.50
N ILE A 29 -7.16 7.91 -8.77
CA ILE A 29 -6.79 6.49 -8.83
C ILE A 29 -7.98 5.62 -8.45
N GLY A 30 -8.70 5.95 -7.38
CA GLY A 30 -9.93 5.25 -6.98
C GLY A 30 -11.00 5.26 -8.08
N GLY A 31 -11.19 6.38 -8.77
CA GLY A 31 -12.11 6.51 -9.89
C GLY A 31 -11.73 5.63 -11.10
N VAL A 32 -10.45 5.60 -11.44
CA VAL A 32 -9.93 4.74 -12.53
C VAL A 32 -10.14 3.26 -12.20
N VAL A 33 -9.81 2.86 -10.97
CA VAL A 33 -9.96 1.47 -10.51
C VAL A 33 -11.41 1.00 -10.62
N THR A 34 -12.36 1.82 -10.16
CA THR A 34 -13.79 1.47 -10.21
C THR A 34 -14.35 1.45 -11.63
N HIS A 35 -13.79 2.24 -12.54
CA HIS A 35 -14.24 2.25 -13.92
C HIS A 35 -13.82 0.98 -14.69
N PHE A 36 -12.64 0.43 -14.40
CA PHE A 36 -12.14 -0.77 -15.07
C PHE A 36 -12.58 -2.08 -14.43
N ALA A 37 -12.88 -2.06 -13.13
CA ALA A 37 -13.21 -3.28 -12.38
C ALA A 37 -14.72 -3.51 -12.31
N LYS A 38 -15.22 -4.42 -13.13
CA LYS A 38 -16.63 -4.85 -13.14
C LYS A 38 -16.93 -6.00 -12.16
N THR A 39 -15.91 -6.70 -11.69
CA THR A 39 -16.04 -7.82 -10.75
C THR A 39 -15.14 -7.62 -9.54
N GLU A 40 -15.54 -8.19 -8.38
CA GLU A 40 -14.75 -8.12 -7.13
C GLU A 40 -13.31 -8.60 -7.34
N ARG A 41 -13.10 -9.66 -8.12
CA ARG A 41 -11.78 -10.20 -8.44
C ARG A 41 -10.93 -9.20 -9.24
N GLN A 42 -11.51 -8.56 -10.27
CA GLN A 42 -10.81 -7.55 -11.05
C GLN A 42 -10.45 -6.33 -10.20
N LEU A 43 -11.33 -5.98 -9.27
CA LEU A 43 -11.10 -4.88 -8.33
C LEU A 43 -9.91 -5.18 -7.41
N ILE A 44 -9.84 -6.39 -6.85
CA ILE A 44 -8.71 -6.83 -6.03
C ILE A 44 -7.40 -6.79 -6.81
N ILE A 45 -7.38 -7.33 -8.02
CA ILE A 45 -6.18 -7.34 -8.88
C ILE A 45 -5.74 -5.92 -9.21
N ALA A 46 -6.67 -5.04 -9.60
CA ALA A 46 -6.36 -3.65 -9.93
C ALA A 46 -5.81 -2.88 -8.72
N ILE A 47 -6.41 -3.05 -7.55
CA ILE A 47 -5.93 -2.47 -6.31
C ILE A 47 -4.51 -2.97 -6.02
N MET A 48 -4.26 -4.27 -6.10
CA MET A 48 -2.95 -4.85 -5.80
C MET A 48 -1.86 -4.36 -6.75
N ILE A 49 -2.14 -4.23 -8.03
CA ILE A 49 -1.17 -3.71 -9.02
C ILE A 49 -0.83 -2.26 -8.69
N ILE A 50 -1.84 -1.41 -8.51
CA ILE A 50 -1.64 0.02 -8.26
C ILE A 50 -0.92 0.24 -6.94
N VAL A 51 -1.40 -0.41 -5.88
CA VAL A 51 -0.79 -0.31 -4.54
C VAL A 51 0.64 -0.82 -4.54
N GLY A 52 0.90 -1.98 -5.17
CA GLY A 52 2.23 -2.56 -5.26
C GLY A 52 3.23 -1.64 -5.97
N LEU A 53 2.84 -1.08 -7.11
CA LEU A 53 3.69 -0.14 -7.86
C LEU A 53 3.92 1.17 -7.10
N MET A 54 2.87 1.73 -6.49
CA MET A 54 3.00 2.95 -5.68
C MET A 54 3.87 2.73 -4.45
N SER A 55 3.75 1.59 -3.80
CA SER A 55 4.53 1.25 -2.61
C SER A 55 6.03 1.13 -2.90
N GLY A 56 6.39 0.72 -4.11
CA GLY A 56 7.79 0.70 -4.55
C GLY A 56 8.43 2.09 -4.61
N VAL A 57 7.62 3.16 -4.73
CA VAL A 57 8.11 4.54 -4.84
C VAL A 57 7.91 5.32 -3.54
N LEU A 58 6.76 5.13 -2.87
CA LEU A 58 6.34 5.98 -1.74
C LEU A 58 6.65 5.41 -0.36
N SER A 59 6.94 4.20 -0.20
CA SER A 59 6.97 3.34 0.99
C SER A 59 5.67 2.56 1.21
N ASN A 60 5.81 1.40 1.82
CA ASN A 60 4.67 0.52 2.10
C ASN A 60 3.67 1.14 3.09
N THR A 61 4.17 1.75 4.18
CA THR A 61 3.33 2.38 5.21
C THR A 61 2.61 3.61 4.68
N GLY A 62 3.32 4.49 3.96
CA GLY A 62 2.75 5.70 3.36
C GLY A 62 1.68 5.36 2.34
N THR A 63 1.94 4.41 1.44
CA THR A 63 0.98 3.96 0.43
C THR A 63 -0.27 3.35 1.08
N ALA A 64 -0.12 2.50 2.09
CA ALA A 64 -1.25 1.92 2.81
C ALA A 64 -2.09 2.99 3.50
N ALA A 65 -1.47 3.92 4.23
CA ALA A 65 -2.17 4.99 4.93
C ALA A 65 -3.01 5.86 3.99
N VAL A 66 -2.48 6.17 2.81
CA VAL A 66 -3.15 6.98 1.79
C VAL A 66 -4.29 6.22 1.11
N LEU A 67 -4.11 4.96 0.78
CA LEU A 67 -5.06 4.21 -0.04
C LEU A 67 -6.13 3.46 0.78
N ILE A 68 -5.96 3.25 2.08
CA ILE A 68 -6.98 2.65 2.95
C ILE A 68 -8.31 3.43 2.88
N PRO A 69 -8.37 4.75 3.08
CA PRO A 69 -9.62 5.51 2.98
C PRO A 69 -10.27 5.42 1.60
N VAL A 70 -9.44 5.43 0.54
CA VAL A 70 -9.91 5.32 -0.85
C VAL A 70 -10.57 3.97 -1.09
N VAL A 71 -9.94 2.89 -0.65
CA VAL A 71 -10.47 1.52 -0.82
C VAL A 71 -11.71 1.30 0.04
N ILE A 72 -11.80 1.91 1.23
CA ILE A 72 -13.04 1.92 2.03
C ILE A 72 -14.17 2.62 1.26
N GLY A 73 -13.89 3.75 0.65
CA GLY A 73 -14.86 4.46 -0.20
C GLY A 73 -15.31 3.66 -1.41
N ILE A 74 -14.40 2.92 -2.06
CA ILE A 74 -14.69 2.01 -3.15
C ILE A 74 -15.58 0.86 -2.66
N ALA A 75 -15.25 0.25 -1.53
CA ALA A 75 -16.02 -0.83 -0.92
C ALA A 75 -17.46 -0.41 -0.64
N ALA A 76 -17.64 0.80 -0.06
CA ALA A 76 -18.95 1.34 0.22
C ALA A 76 -19.81 1.58 -1.04
N LYS A 77 -19.19 2.04 -2.13
CA LYS A 77 -19.88 2.28 -3.41
C LYS A 77 -20.19 0.98 -4.17
N SER A 78 -19.31 0.01 -4.09
CA SER A 78 -19.41 -1.25 -4.85
C SER A 78 -20.21 -2.31 -4.11
N GLY A 79 -20.54 -2.12 -2.83
CA GLY A 79 -21.24 -3.11 -2.00
C GLY A 79 -20.38 -4.31 -1.60
N TYR A 80 -19.07 -4.28 -1.86
CA TYR A 80 -18.15 -5.35 -1.48
C TYR A 80 -17.67 -5.20 -0.04
N SER A 81 -17.28 -6.33 0.57
CA SER A 81 -16.75 -6.35 1.92
C SER A 81 -15.44 -5.56 2.04
N ARG A 82 -15.37 -4.63 2.99
CA ARG A 82 -14.15 -3.84 3.28
C ARG A 82 -12.95 -4.75 3.57
N SER A 83 -13.16 -5.81 4.35
CA SER A 83 -12.10 -6.76 4.71
C SER A 83 -11.47 -7.43 3.49
N ARG A 84 -12.27 -7.75 2.47
CA ARG A 84 -11.80 -8.40 1.24
C ARG A 84 -10.99 -7.50 0.33
N LEU A 85 -11.13 -6.19 0.47
CA LEU A 85 -10.35 -5.22 -0.31
C LEU A 85 -9.15 -4.69 0.47
N LEU A 86 -9.26 -4.51 1.79
CA LEU A 86 -8.18 -3.98 2.61
C LEU A 86 -7.05 -4.98 2.82
N MET A 87 -7.36 -6.27 2.95
CA MET A 87 -6.33 -7.30 3.14
C MET A 87 -5.38 -7.37 1.93
N PRO A 88 -5.85 -7.54 0.68
CA PRO A 88 -4.99 -7.49 -0.50
C PRO A 88 -4.21 -6.18 -0.64
N LEU A 89 -4.82 -5.05 -0.25
CA LEU A 89 -4.14 -3.75 -0.26
C LEU A 89 -2.89 -3.76 0.63
N VAL A 90 -3.02 -4.20 1.88
CA VAL A 90 -1.90 -4.21 2.83
C VAL A 90 -0.81 -5.17 2.38
N PHE A 91 -1.17 -6.36 1.88
CA PHE A 91 -0.20 -7.31 1.34
C PHE A 91 0.49 -6.77 0.09
N ALA A 92 -0.24 -6.12 -0.81
CA ALA A 92 0.35 -5.51 -2.00
C ALA A 92 1.30 -4.36 -1.64
N ALA A 93 0.95 -3.55 -0.63
CA ALA A 93 1.85 -2.51 -0.13
C ALA A 93 3.14 -3.11 0.44
N ALA A 94 3.03 -4.16 1.24
CA ALA A 94 4.20 -4.83 1.82
C ALA A 94 5.11 -5.47 0.74
N MET A 95 4.53 -6.16 -0.23
CA MET A 95 5.31 -6.77 -1.34
C MET A 95 5.89 -5.71 -2.27
N GLY A 96 5.13 -4.65 -2.55
CA GLY A 96 5.56 -3.54 -3.40
C GLY A 96 6.72 -2.75 -2.81
N GLY A 97 6.82 -2.68 -1.48
CA GLY A 97 7.96 -2.07 -0.81
C GLY A 97 9.31 -2.72 -1.12
N ASN A 98 9.31 -3.96 -1.62
CA ASN A 98 10.51 -4.64 -2.07
C ASN A 98 10.86 -4.39 -3.55
N LEU A 99 10.18 -3.49 -4.24
CA LEU A 99 10.49 -3.15 -5.63
C LEU A 99 11.64 -2.14 -5.74
N SER A 100 11.91 -1.37 -4.71
CA SER A 100 13.00 -0.40 -4.70
C SER A 100 13.72 -0.37 -3.37
N LEU A 101 14.87 0.27 -3.37
CA LEU A 101 15.68 0.50 -2.18
C LEU A 101 14.91 1.27 -1.09
N ILE A 102 14.11 2.25 -1.49
CA ILE A 102 13.40 3.17 -0.59
C ILE A 102 11.99 2.72 -0.20
N GLY A 103 11.47 1.67 -0.84
CA GLY A 103 10.09 1.21 -0.61
C GLY A 103 9.84 0.64 0.79
N ALA A 104 10.87 0.10 1.45
CA ALA A 104 10.78 -0.39 2.81
C ALA A 104 12.00 0.02 3.65
N PRO A 105 11.81 0.38 4.94
CA PRO A 105 12.89 0.75 5.85
C PRO A 105 14.00 -0.31 5.96
N GLY A 106 13.60 -1.58 5.95
CA GLY A 106 14.54 -2.69 6.04
C GLY A 106 15.54 -2.76 4.89
N ASN A 107 15.12 -2.33 3.69
CA ASN A 107 15.98 -2.29 2.51
C ASN A 107 17.14 -1.28 2.70
N LEU A 108 16.85 -0.12 3.28
CA LEU A 108 17.85 0.91 3.56
C LEU A 108 18.85 0.46 4.64
N ILE A 109 18.37 -0.23 5.67
CA ILE A 109 19.23 -0.77 6.72
C ILE A 109 20.16 -1.85 6.12
N ALA A 110 19.60 -2.75 5.32
CA ALA A 110 20.39 -3.76 4.62
C ALA A 110 21.43 -3.12 3.70
N GLN A 111 21.04 -2.09 2.96
CA GLN A 111 21.94 -1.36 2.06
C GLN A 111 23.11 -0.72 2.81
N SER A 112 22.87 -0.06 3.95
CA SER A 112 23.94 0.59 4.72
C SER A 112 24.99 -0.43 5.21
N VAL A 113 24.55 -1.62 5.62
CA VAL A 113 25.48 -2.69 6.03
C VAL A 113 26.25 -3.26 4.84
N MET A 114 25.60 -3.39 3.68
CA MET A 114 26.25 -3.92 2.46
C MET A 114 27.25 -2.90 1.87
N GLU A 115 26.97 -1.61 1.97
CA GLU A 115 27.91 -0.55 1.55
C GLU A 115 29.20 -0.56 2.39
N GLU A 116 29.12 -0.86 3.69
CA GLU A 116 30.32 -1.04 4.53
C GLU A 116 31.20 -2.23 4.08
N MET A 117 30.61 -3.18 3.34
CA MET A 117 31.29 -4.36 2.79
C MET A 117 31.69 -4.20 1.31
N ASP A 118 31.60 -3.01 0.74
CA ASP A 118 31.82 -2.75 -0.70
C ASP A 118 30.87 -3.54 -1.64
N MET A 119 29.70 -3.95 -1.16
CA MET A 119 28.68 -4.72 -1.89
C MET A 119 27.35 -4.01 -1.94
N GLY A 120 27.31 -2.70 -2.23
CA GLY A 120 26.06 -1.93 -2.34
C GLY A 120 25.19 -2.39 -3.51
N PHE A 121 23.88 -2.45 -3.29
CA PHE A 121 22.88 -2.73 -4.33
C PHE A 121 22.48 -1.47 -5.08
N GLY A 122 22.19 -1.60 -6.37
CA GLY A 122 21.56 -0.54 -7.15
C GLY A 122 20.10 -0.32 -6.73
N PHE A 123 19.59 0.89 -6.98
CA PHE A 123 18.26 1.33 -6.57
C PHE A 123 17.12 0.35 -6.96
N PHE A 124 17.19 -0.22 -8.15
CA PHE A 124 16.21 -1.18 -8.68
C PHE A 124 16.65 -2.64 -8.61
N GLU A 125 17.75 -2.96 -7.97
CA GLU A 125 18.15 -4.37 -7.86
C GLU A 125 17.21 -5.20 -7.01
N TYR A 126 16.60 -4.56 -6.01
CA TYR A 126 15.53 -5.15 -5.22
C TYR A 126 14.33 -5.58 -6.06
N ALA A 127 14.06 -4.88 -7.17
CA ALA A 127 12.96 -5.24 -8.08
C ALA A 127 13.13 -6.62 -8.73
N LYS A 128 14.36 -7.11 -8.90
CA LYS A 128 14.62 -8.45 -9.46
C LYS A 128 13.96 -9.56 -8.63
N VAL A 129 13.90 -9.37 -7.33
CA VAL A 129 13.26 -10.31 -6.39
C VAL A 129 11.85 -9.83 -6.02
N GLY A 130 11.65 -8.54 -5.83
CA GLY A 130 10.39 -7.95 -5.42
C GLY A 130 9.27 -8.11 -6.46
N LEU A 131 9.61 -8.00 -7.75
CA LEU A 131 8.62 -8.13 -8.82
C LEU A 131 8.03 -9.55 -8.93
N PRO A 132 8.82 -10.63 -8.94
CA PRO A 132 8.28 -11.99 -8.84
C PRO A 132 7.41 -12.22 -7.61
N ILE A 133 7.83 -11.70 -6.44
CA ILE A 133 7.04 -11.82 -5.20
C ILE A 133 5.70 -11.11 -5.36
N LEU A 134 5.67 -9.90 -5.89
CA LEU A 134 4.44 -9.15 -6.13
C LEU A 134 3.51 -9.90 -7.10
N VAL A 135 4.05 -10.41 -8.20
CA VAL A 135 3.27 -11.18 -9.20
C VAL A 135 2.69 -12.45 -8.57
N CYS A 136 3.49 -13.22 -7.83
CA CYS A 136 3.01 -14.40 -7.10
C CYS A 136 1.90 -14.04 -6.10
N GLY A 137 2.05 -12.93 -5.37
CA GLY A 137 1.04 -12.44 -4.46
C GLY A 137 -0.26 -12.07 -5.16
N ILE A 138 -0.19 -11.37 -6.29
CA ILE A 138 -1.37 -11.03 -7.10
C ILE A 138 -2.09 -12.31 -7.59
N ILE A 139 -1.34 -13.28 -8.10
CA ILE A 139 -1.88 -14.56 -8.55
C ILE A 139 -2.55 -15.30 -7.38
N TYR A 140 -1.90 -15.35 -6.22
CA TYR A 140 -2.43 -15.98 -5.03
C TYR A 140 -3.77 -15.34 -4.61
N PHE A 141 -3.86 -14.02 -4.52
CA PHE A 141 -5.08 -13.33 -4.15
C PHE A 141 -6.16 -13.41 -5.22
N ALA A 142 -5.81 -13.48 -6.50
CA ALA A 142 -6.77 -13.65 -7.59
C ALA A 142 -7.45 -15.03 -7.58
N PHE A 143 -6.72 -16.08 -7.19
CA PHE A 143 -7.22 -17.46 -7.22
C PHE A 143 -7.71 -17.96 -5.85
N PHE A 144 -6.96 -17.69 -4.79
CA PHE A 144 -7.19 -18.22 -3.45
C PHE A 144 -7.72 -17.18 -2.48
N GLY A 145 -7.16 -15.97 -2.48
CA GLY A 145 -7.50 -14.93 -1.52
C GLY A 145 -8.97 -14.54 -1.58
N TYR A 146 -9.54 -14.49 -2.77
CA TYR A 146 -10.96 -14.24 -3.00
C TYR A 146 -11.88 -15.25 -2.30
N LYS A 147 -11.48 -16.53 -2.23
CA LYS A 147 -12.30 -17.60 -1.61
C LYS A 147 -12.04 -17.75 -0.11
N LEU A 148 -10.82 -17.48 0.34
CA LEU A 148 -10.42 -17.66 1.74
C LEU A 148 -10.81 -16.48 2.64
N LEU A 149 -10.96 -15.28 2.11
CA LEU A 149 -11.31 -14.12 2.92
C LEU A 149 -12.79 -14.18 3.35
N PRO A 150 -13.06 -14.15 4.67
CA PRO A 150 -14.42 -14.20 5.18
C PRO A 150 -15.22 -12.99 4.73
N ASN A 151 -16.43 -13.24 4.28
CA ASN A 151 -17.38 -12.21 3.86
C ASN A 151 -18.02 -11.56 5.11
N LYS A 152 -17.27 -10.78 5.85
CA LYS A 152 -17.82 -9.96 6.93
C LYS A 152 -18.42 -8.69 6.33
N THR A 153 -19.59 -8.83 5.74
CA THR A 153 -20.53 -7.74 5.51
C THR A 153 -21.24 -7.48 6.82
N GLY A 154 -20.83 -6.47 7.54
CA GLY A 154 -21.58 -6.08 8.74
C GLY A 154 -20.76 -6.09 10.00
N GLY A 155 -19.93 -5.12 10.14
CA GLY A 155 -19.57 -4.50 11.39
C GLY A 155 -20.00 -3.06 11.25
N THR A 156 -21.28 -2.83 11.52
CA THR A 156 -21.84 -1.51 11.75
C THR A 156 -20.94 -0.74 12.70
N ASP A 157 -20.49 0.44 12.26
CA ASP A 157 -20.35 1.67 13.04
C ASP A 157 -19.42 1.75 14.27
N SER A 158 -18.89 0.66 14.81
CA SER A 158 -18.05 0.75 16.02
C SER A 158 -16.64 1.31 15.79
N SER A 159 -16.11 1.28 14.57
CA SER A 159 -14.75 1.79 14.29
C SER A 159 -14.74 3.29 13.96
N TYR A 160 -15.84 3.83 13.46
CA TYR A 160 -15.97 5.27 13.23
C TYR A 160 -16.27 6.01 14.53
N ASP A 161 -17.02 5.43 15.46
CA ASP A 161 -17.27 6.01 16.76
C ASP A 161 -15.98 6.19 17.56
N CYS A 162 -15.03 5.27 17.45
CA CYS A 162 -13.74 5.38 18.14
C CYS A 162 -12.87 6.55 17.62
N LEU A 163 -12.98 6.91 16.34
CA LEU A 163 -12.26 8.05 15.75
C LEU A 163 -12.99 9.38 15.98
N LEU A 164 -14.32 9.36 16.11
CA LEU A 164 -15.12 10.55 16.43
C LEU A 164 -14.95 10.98 17.90
N TYR A 165 -14.68 10.06 18.81
CA TYR A 165 -14.44 10.39 20.21
C TYR A 165 -13.05 10.99 20.49
N THR A 166 -12.11 10.91 19.56
CA THR A 166 -10.77 11.53 19.69
C THR A 166 -10.64 12.88 19.00
N SER A 167 -11.68 13.37 18.34
CA SER A 167 -11.68 14.72 17.80
C SER A 167 -12.12 15.69 18.92
N PRO A 168 -11.27 16.64 19.37
CA PRO A 168 -11.75 17.68 20.27
C PRO A 168 -12.81 18.50 19.56
N SER A 169 -13.98 18.54 20.15
CA SER A 169 -15.05 19.45 19.74
C SER A 169 -14.56 20.90 19.80
N PRO A 170 -14.89 21.76 18.84
CA PRO A 170 -14.55 23.17 18.89
C PRO A 170 -15.23 23.89 20.04
#